data_0c008ac0bcfae64361a549cb5f961642
#
_entry.id   0c008ac0bcfae64361a549cb5f961642
#
_cell.length_a   1.000
_cell.length_b   1.000
_cell.length_c   1.000
_cell.angle_alpha   90.00
_cell.angle_beta   90.00
_cell.angle_gamma   90.00
#
_symmetry.space_group_name_H-M   'P 1'
#
loop_
_entity.id
_entity.type
_entity.pdbx_description
1 polymer ?
#
loop_
_entity_poly.entity_id
_entity_poly.type
_entity_poly.pdbx_seq_one_letter_code
_entity_poly.pdbx_strand_id
1 'polypeptide(L)'
;MGGGNSLYVAARHQEKIAGLVLVNPMIHIPGMQIKFVHIISRIQKSRASVGDDIKKPGVTEWGYDALPLKGVAQLYKYLKLARTGLPSVKTPTLLFHSVDDHILPVSNTEIIMSELGASQKKRIELVNSFHVATLDYDAEMIFENSRLFIEEHSQ
;
A
#
# COMPACT_ATOMS: atom_id res chain seq x y z
N MET A 1 0.49 -3.20 -3.85
CA MET A 1 0.36 -2.44 -5.12
C MET A 1 -0.88 -1.55 -5.13
N GLY A 2 -2.04 -2.00 -4.68
CA GLY A 2 -3.31 -1.26 -4.70
C GLY A 2 -3.23 0.15 -4.12
N GLY A 3 -2.60 0.36 -2.96
CA GLY A 3 -2.45 1.68 -2.36
C GLY A 3 -1.72 2.70 -3.25
N GLY A 4 -0.65 2.27 -3.94
CA GLY A 4 0.04 3.12 -4.91
C GLY A 4 -0.85 3.49 -6.10
N ASN A 5 -1.70 2.56 -6.56
CA ASN A 5 -2.68 2.82 -7.63
C ASN A 5 -3.73 3.83 -7.18
N SER A 6 -4.29 3.68 -5.98
CA SER A 6 -5.29 4.60 -5.43
C SER A 6 -4.73 6.02 -5.31
N LEU A 7 -3.51 6.16 -4.79
CA LEU A 7 -2.82 7.46 -4.69
C LEU A 7 -2.54 8.08 -6.07
N TYR A 8 -2.12 7.28 -7.05
CA TYR A 8 -1.88 7.75 -8.41
C TYR A 8 -3.16 8.24 -9.10
N VAL A 9 -4.27 7.52 -8.91
CA VAL A 9 -5.59 7.90 -9.44
C VAL A 9 -6.09 9.17 -8.74
N ALA A 10 -5.96 9.24 -7.40
CA ALA A 10 -6.37 10.42 -6.64
C ALA A 10 -5.61 11.68 -7.05
N ALA A 11 -4.31 11.58 -7.35
CA ALA A 11 -3.54 12.73 -7.83
C ALA A 11 -4.05 13.34 -9.15
N ARG A 12 -4.89 12.60 -9.91
CA ARG A 12 -5.38 13.00 -11.25
C ARG A 12 -6.89 13.22 -11.34
N HIS A 13 -7.63 12.63 -10.40
CA HIS A 13 -9.10 12.59 -10.47
C HIS A 13 -9.72 12.84 -9.09
N GLN A 14 -9.06 13.64 -8.26
CA GLN A 14 -9.50 13.89 -6.88
C GLN A 14 -10.90 14.51 -6.81
N GLU A 15 -11.34 15.20 -7.85
CA GLU A 15 -12.70 15.76 -7.95
C GLU A 15 -13.81 14.69 -8.00
N LYS A 16 -13.44 13.42 -8.25
CA LYS A 16 -14.35 12.26 -8.30
C LYS A 16 -14.19 11.34 -7.09
N ILE A 17 -13.35 11.70 -6.13
CA ILE A 17 -12.97 10.83 -5.01
C ILE A 17 -13.27 11.55 -3.70
N ALA A 18 -14.26 11.07 -2.97
CA ALA A 18 -14.67 11.65 -1.69
C ALA A 18 -13.63 11.41 -0.58
N GLY A 19 -12.97 10.25 -0.58
CA GLY A 19 -11.95 9.89 0.40
C GLY A 19 -11.10 8.70 -0.03
N LEU A 20 -9.97 8.50 0.62
CA LEU A 20 -9.08 7.35 0.43
C LEU A 20 -8.98 6.53 1.71
N VAL A 21 -9.19 5.22 1.59
CA VAL A 21 -8.88 4.25 2.64
C VAL A 21 -7.75 3.37 2.14
N LEU A 22 -6.64 3.37 2.85
CA LEU A 22 -5.42 2.66 2.48
C LEU A 22 -5.02 1.70 3.60
N VAL A 23 -4.82 0.42 3.27
CA VAL A 23 -4.35 -0.59 4.21
C VAL A 23 -2.99 -1.10 3.73
N ASN A 24 -1.97 -0.96 4.56
CA ASN A 24 -0.59 -1.34 4.26
C ASN A 24 -0.14 -0.92 2.85
N PRO A 25 -0.23 0.37 2.51
CA PRO A 25 0.01 0.84 1.15
C PRO A 25 1.50 0.83 0.77
N MET A 26 1.79 0.41 -0.47
CA MET A 26 3.12 0.51 -1.07
C MET A 26 3.27 1.79 -1.88
N ILE A 27 4.29 2.59 -1.61
CA ILE A 27 4.68 3.77 -2.40
C ILE A 27 6.16 3.75 -2.81
N HIS A 28 6.96 2.92 -2.14
CA HIS A 28 8.35 2.67 -2.55
C HIS A 28 8.76 1.23 -2.25
N ILE A 29 9.78 0.75 -2.96
CA ILE A 29 10.45 -0.52 -2.68
C ILE A 29 11.85 -0.16 -2.17
N PRO A 30 12.18 -0.49 -0.91
CA PRO A 30 13.47 -0.17 -0.33
C PRO A 30 14.59 -1.07 -0.88
N GLY A 31 15.83 -0.64 -0.62
CA GLY A 31 17.03 -1.40 -0.94
C GLY A 31 17.72 -0.97 -2.24
N MET A 32 19.05 -1.19 -2.26
CA MET A 32 19.88 -0.77 -3.38
C MET A 32 19.70 -1.67 -4.61
N GLN A 33 19.40 -2.96 -4.39
CA GLN A 33 19.23 -3.94 -5.47
C GLN A 33 18.08 -3.60 -6.42
N ILE A 34 17.02 -2.93 -5.93
CA ILE A 34 15.88 -2.55 -6.76
C ILE A 34 16.27 -1.55 -7.86
N LYS A 35 17.31 -0.75 -7.65
CA LYS A 35 17.81 0.18 -8.68
C LYS A 35 18.37 -0.55 -9.89
N PHE A 36 18.84 -1.78 -9.70
CA PHE A 36 19.42 -2.63 -10.75
C PHE A 36 18.45 -3.69 -11.26
N VAL A 37 17.20 -3.70 -10.81
CA VAL A 37 16.19 -4.71 -11.17
C VAL A 37 16.00 -4.84 -12.69
N HIS A 38 16.17 -3.75 -13.45
CA HIS A 38 16.10 -3.78 -14.92
C HIS A 38 17.21 -4.62 -15.55
N ILE A 39 18.41 -4.61 -14.96
CA ILE A 39 19.55 -5.40 -15.43
C ILE A 39 19.35 -6.84 -14.99
N ILE A 40 19.00 -7.05 -13.71
CA ILE A 40 18.77 -8.37 -13.12
C ILE A 40 17.65 -9.11 -13.87
N SER A 41 16.56 -8.42 -14.24
CA SER A 41 15.43 -9.00 -14.96
C SER A 41 15.73 -9.51 -16.37
N ARG A 42 16.90 -9.19 -16.92
CA ARG A 42 17.37 -9.73 -18.21
C ARG A 42 17.96 -11.12 -18.03
N ILE A 43 18.52 -11.42 -16.86
CA ILE A 43 19.21 -12.67 -16.54
C ILE A 43 18.27 -13.60 -15.76
N GLN A 44 17.59 -13.07 -14.76
CA GLN A 44 16.67 -13.83 -13.90
C GLN A 44 15.21 -13.43 -14.23
N LYS A 45 14.36 -14.41 -14.60
CA LYS A 45 12.97 -14.16 -15.02
C LYS A 45 12.04 -13.88 -13.84
N SER A 46 12.20 -14.63 -12.74
CA SER A 46 11.31 -14.55 -11.58
C SER A 46 12.03 -14.84 -10.27
N ARG A 47 11.41 -14.50 -9.15
CA ARG A 47 11.74 -14.91 -7.79
C ARG A 47 10.53 -15.56 -7.14
N ALA A 48 10.73 -16.30 -6.05
CA ALA A 48 9.62 -16.77 -5.22
C ALA A 48 8.76 -15.57 -4.76
N SER A 49 7.46 -15.74 -4.81
CA SER A 49 6.53 -14.74 -4.29
C SER A 49 6.59 -14.72 -2.76
N VAL A 50 6.23 -13.58 -2.19
CA VAL A 50 5.99 -13.43 -0.76
C VAL A 50 4.48 -13.27 -0.62
N GLY A 51 3.82 -14.29 -0.10
CA GLY A 51 2.38 -14.32 0.15
C GLY A 51 2.09 -14.83 1.55
N ASP A 52 0.80 -14.88 1.90
CA ASP A 52 0.31 -15.41 3.17
C ASP A 52 0.89 -14.74 4.42
N ASP A 53 1.18 -13.43 4.36
CA ASP A 53 1.60 -12.68 5.55
C ASP A 53 0.37 -12.33 6.40
N ILE A 54 -0.19 -13.37 7.03
CA ILE A 54 -1.38 -13.34 7.89
C ILE A 54 -1.02 -13.97 9.23
N LYS A 55 -1.29 -13.26 10.33
CA LYS A 55 -1.00 -13.72 11.69
C LYS A 55 -2.00 -14.78 12.17
N LYS A 56 -3.24 -14.69 11.69
CA LYS A 56 -4.35 -15.58 12.08
C LYS A 56 -4.15 -16.97 11.49
N PRO A 57 -4.03 -18.04 12.30
CA PRO A 57 -3.78 -19.38 11.82
C PRO A 57 -4.95 -19.92 10.99
N GLY A 58 -4.64 -20.69 9.95
CA GLY A 58 -5.63 -21.33 9.07
C GLY A 58 -6.30 -20.41 8.06
N VAL A 59 -5.85 -19.17 7.96
CA VAL A 59 -6.28 -18.22 6.93
C VAL A 59 -5.16 -18.06 5.90
N THR A 60 -5.49 -18.17 4.63
CA THR A 60 -4.55 -18.02 3.50
C THR A 60 -5.12 -17.07 2.47
N GLU A 61 -4.25 -16.41 1.71
CA GLU A 61 -4.64 -15.64 0.53
C GLU A 61 -4.24 -16.37 -0.76
N TRP A 62 -4.99 -16.12 -1.84
CA TRP A 62 -4.62 -16.61 -3.15
C TRP A 62 -3.60 -15.67 -3.80
N GLY A 63 -2.46 -16.21 -4.19
CA GLY A 63 -1.40 -15.47 -4.83
C GLY A 63 -0.64 -16.34 -5.85
N TYR A 64 0.24 -15.70 -6.61
CA TYR A 64 1.14 -16.41 -7.51
C TYR A 64 2.38 -16.88 -6.75
N ASP A 65 2.88 -18.09 -7.05
CA ASP A 65 4.09 -18.65 -6.46
C ASP A 65 5.36 -17.92 -6.90
N ALA A 66 5.30 -17.20 -8.01
CA ALA A 66 6.44 -16.53 -8.61
C ALA A 66 6.16 -15.07 -8.97
N LEU A 67 7.09 -14.20 -8.59
CA LEU A 67 7.06 -12.78 -8.88
C LEU A 67 7.95 -12.48 -10.11
N PRO A 68 7.39 -12.05 -11.27
CA PRO A 68 8.16 -11.76 -12.46
C PRO A 68 9.01 -10.49 -12.28
N LEU A 69 10.34 -10.58 -12.41
CA LEU A 69 11.24 -9.45 -12.17
C LEU A 69 11.07 -8.29 -13.16
N LYS A 70 10.62 -8.57 -14.39
CA LYS A 70 10.23 -7.51 -15.32
C LYS A 70 9.01 -6.72 -14.81
N GLY A 71 8.04 -7.40 -14.20
CA GLY A 71 6.90 -6.76 -13.53
C GLY A 71 7.34 -5.88 -12.35
N VAL A 72 8.25 -6.39 -11.51
CA VAL A 72 8.84 -5.61 -10.40
C VAL A 72 9.56 -4.37 -10.91
N ALA A 73 10.29 -4.48 -12.03
CA ALA A 73 10.96 -3.34 -12.63
C ALA A 73 9.97 -2.25 -13.12
N GLN A 74 8.83 -2.65 -13.68
CA GLN A 74 7.77 -1.70 -14.06
C GLN A 74 7.07 -1.12 -12.82
N LEU A 75 6.79 -1.95 -11.82
CA LEU A 75 6.24 -1.49 -10.54
C LEU A 75 7.14 -0.45 -9.88
N TYR A 76 8.44 -0.66 -9.84
CA TYR A 76 9.40 0.30 -9.28
C TYR A 76 9.35 1.67 -9.98
N LYS A 77 9.27 1.69 -11.33
CA LYS A 77 9.09 2.94 -12.09
C LYS A 77 7.76 3.60 -11.77
N TYR A 78 6.70 2.79 -11.74
CA TYR A 78 5.36 3.27 -11.47
C TYR A 78 5.23 3.88 -10.07
N LEU A 79 5.79 3.25 -9.03
CA LEU A 79 5.76 3.79 -7.67
C LEU A 79 6.49 5.13 -7.56
N LYS A 80 7.61 5.31 -8.28
CA LYS A 80 8.27 6.63 -8.36
C LYS A 80 7.32 7.70 -8.94
N LEU A 81 6.61 7.36 -10.02
CA LEU A 81 5.64 8.25 -10.64
C LEU A 81 4.45 8.53 -9.71
N ALA A 82 3.93 7.51 -9.00
CA ALA A 82 2.86 7.68 -8.02
C ALA A 82 3.29 8.60 -6.88
N ARG A 83 4.51 8.42 -6.35
CA ARG A 83 5.06 9.25 -5.29
C ARG A 83 5.17 10.73 -5.67
N THR A 84 5.58 11.06 -6.90
CA THR A 84 5.66 12.46 -7.34
C THR A 84 4.29 13.17 -7.32
N GLY A 85 3.20 12.42 -7.35
CA GLY A 85 1.83 12.96 -7.26
C GLY A 85 1.35 13.23 -5.83
N LEU A 86 2.00 12.68 -4.78
CA LEU A 86 1.52 12.79 -3.40
C LEU A 86 1.22 14.23 -2.93
N PRO A 87 2.08 15.24 -3.21
CA PRO A 87 1.79 16.61 -2.78
C PRO A 87 0.53 17.22 -3.39
N SER A 88 0.09 16.72 -4.55
CA SER A 88 -1.12 17.20 -5.21
C SER A 88 -2.41 16.56 -4.70
N VAL A 89 -2.33 15.40 -4.03
CA VAL A 89 -3.49 14.70 -3.46
C VAL A 89 -4.00 15.47 -2.26
N LYS A 90 -5.18 16.08 -2.37
CA LYS A 90 -5.87 16.82 -1.29
C LYS A 90 -7.04 16.04 -0.70
N THR A 91 -7.37 14.90 -1.29
CA THR A 91 -8.46 14.00 -0.86
C THR A 91 -8.24 13.53 0.58
N PRO A 92 -9.25 13.62 1.47
CA PRO A 92 -9.19 13.07 2.81
C PRO A 92 -8.71 11.63 2.81
N THR A 93 -7.82 11.27 3.74
CA THR A 93 -7.17 9.95 3.70
C THR A 93 -7.11 9.30 5.08
N LEU A 94 -7.65 8.09 5.18
CA LEU A 94 -7.49 7.18 6.29
C LEU A 94 -6.48 6.09 5.90
N LEU A 95 -5.41 5.94 6.68
CA LEU A 95 -4.35 4.97 6.42
C LEU A 95 -4.18 4.04 7.61
N PHE A 96 -4.23 2.74 7.36
CA PHE A 96 -3.91 1.68 8.32
C PHE A 96 -2.52 1.13 8.04
N HIS A 97 -1.76 0.87 9.11
CA HIS A 97 -0.42 0.27 9.02
C HIS A 97 -0.22 -0.80 10.08
N SER A 98 0.10 -2.02 9.65
CA SER A 98 0.47 -3.13 10.54
C SER A 98 1.87 -2.90 11.10
N VAL A 99 2.00 -2.90 12.42
CA VAL A 99 3.29 -2.71 13.11
C VAL A 99 4.26 -3.84 12.75
N ASP A 100 3.74 -5.05 12.60
CA ASP A 100 4.49 -6.27 12.27
C ASP A 100 4.32 -6.66 10.78
N ASP A 101 4.29 -5.70 9.86
CA ASP A 101 4.25 -5.96 8.41
C ASP A 101 5.61 -6.49 7.92
N HIS A 102 5.67 -7.77 7.51
CA HIS A 102 6.91 -8.40 7.01
C HIS A 102 7.17 -8.16 5.52
N ILE A 103 6.19 -7.62 4.79
CA ILE A 103 6.25 -7.37 3.36
C ILE A 103 6.68 -5.94 3.05
N LEU A 104 6.08 -4.97 3.75
CA LEU A 104 6.28 -3.55 3.51
C LEU A 104 6.76 -2.84 4.78
N PRO A 105 7.94 -2.23 4.75
CA PRO A 105 8.45 -1.48 5.89
C PRO A 105 7.62 -0.22 6.15
N VAL A 106 7.58 0.20 7.41
CA VAL A 106 6.89 1.41 7.90
C VAL A 106 7.23 2.68 7.11
N SER A 107 8.40 2.73 6.49
CA SER A 107 8.81 3.87 5.64
C SER A 107 7.87 4.16 4.48
N ASN A 108 7.08 3.17 4.01
CA ASN A 108 6.02 3.42 3.03
C ASN A 108 4.94 4.35 3.60
N THR A 109 4.48 4.06 4.81
CA THR A 109 3.49 4.88 5.53
C THR A 109 4.04 6.25 5.90
N GLU A 110 5.28 6.31 6.39
CA GLU A 110 5.93 7.56 6.75
C GLU A 110 6.07 8.51 5.55
N ILE A 111 6.46 7.98 4.38
CA ILE A 111 6.53 8.75 3.14
C ILE A 111 5.14 9.28 2.76
N ILE A 112 4.12 8.43 2.77
CA ILE A 112 2.76 8.87 2.42
C ILE A 112 2.30 9.95 3.40
N MET A 113 2.42 9.72 4.71
CA MET A 113 1.96 10.67 5.72
C MET A 113 2.72 12.00 5.68
N SER A 114 4.00 12.01 5.31
CA SER A 114 4.80 13.24 5.22
C SER A 114 4.59 14.00 3.91
N GLU A 115 4.47 13.29 2.77
CA GLU A 115 4.44 13.90 1.44
C GLU A 115 3.02 14.15 0.90
N LEU A 116 1.98 13.49 1.46
CA LEU A 116 0.59 13.66 1.06
C LEU A 116 0.10 15.08 1.33
N GLY A 117 -0.43 15.74 0.32
CA GLY A 117 -0.91 17.12 0.40
C GLY A 117 -2.26 17.32 1.07
N ALA A 118 -2.95 16.24 1.47
CA ALA A 118 -4.22 16.30 2.19
C ALA A 118 -4.05 16.91 3.58
N SER A 119 -4.94 17.84 3.93
CA SER A 119 -5.02 18.43 5.29
C SER A 119 -5.69 17.47 6.28
N GLN A 120 -6.66 16.69 5.81
CA GLN A 120 -7.33 15.65 6.58
C GLN A 120 -6.69 14.29 6.26
N LYS A 121 -5.76 13.87 7.10
CA LYS A 121 -5.11 12.56 7.00
C LYS A 121 -4.91 11.97 8.38
N LYS A 122 -5.35 10.72 8.54
CA LYS A 122 -5.26 9.98 9.81
C LYS A 122 -4.55 8.66 9.59
N ARG A 123 -3.63 8.30 10.48
CA ARG A 123 -3.00 6.98 10.55
C ARG A 123 -3.56 6.22 11.74
N ILE A 124 -3.88 4.93 11.53
CA ILE A 124 -4.24 3.96 12.57
C ILE A 124 -3.24 2.81 12.51
N GLU A 125 -2.64 2.46 13.65
CA GLU A 125 -1.73 1.33 13.76
C GLU A 125 -2.52 0.05 14.05
N LEU A 126 -2.16 -1.03 13.33
CA LEU A 126 -2.69 -2.39 13.50
C LEU A 126 -1.66 -3.20 14.26
N VAL A 127 -1.96 -3.54 15.51
CA VAL A 127 -1.00 -4.20 16.42
C VAL A 127 -1.11 -5.71 16.43
N ASN A 128 -2.19 -6.27 15.87
CA ASN A 128 -2.47 -7.69 15.89
C ASN A 128 -2.48 -8.34 14.50
N SER A 129 -2.09 -7.62 13.45
CA SER A 129 -2.13 -8.13 12.08
C SER A 129 -0.80 -7.96 11.37
N PHE A 130 -0.54 -8.86 10.40
CA PHE A 130 0.54 -8.74 9.44
C PHE A 130 0.09 -7.98 8.19
N HIS A 131 0.75 -8.19 7.03
CA HIS A 131 0.49 -7.41 5.81
C HIS A 131 -0.96 -7.48 5.31
N VAL A 132 -1.56 -8.68 5.29
CA VAL A 132 -2.91 -8.92 4.78
C VAL A 132 -3.95 -8.69 5.89
N ALA A 133 -3.94 -7.51 6.47
CA ALA A 133 -4.67 -7.17 7.70
C ALA A 133 -6.20 -7.27 7.57
N THR A 134 -6.74 -7.20 6.36
CA THR A 134 -8.19 -7.36 6.10
C THR A 134 -8.69 -8.79 6.25
N LEU A 135 -7.79 -9.78 6.32
CA LEU A 135 -8.10 -11.17 6.61
C LEU A 135 -7.61 -11.60 8.00
N ASP A 136 -7.00 -10.68 8.74
CA ASP A 136 -6.32 -10.93 10.00
C ASP A 136 -7.13 -10.42 11.21
N TYR A 137 -6.54 -10.41 12.39
CA TYR A 137 -7.21 -10.10 13.66
C TYR A 137 -7.75 -8.67 13.75
N ASP A 138 -7.13 -7.68 13.10
CA ASP A 138 -7.60 -6.29 13.12
C ASP A 138 -8.64 -5.97 12.03
N ALA A 139 -9.14 -6.98 11.28
CA ALA A 139 -10.07 -6.79 10.16
C ALA A 139 -11.33 -6.00 10.55
N GLU A 140 -11.96 -6.35 11.68
CA GLU A 140 -13.17 -5.67 12.16
C GLU A 140 -12.91 -4.19 12.48
N MET A 141 -11.76 -3.87 13.08
CA MET A 141 -11.35 -2.49 13.35
C MET A 141 -11.14 -1.71 12.05
N ILE A 142 -10.53 -2.33 11.02
CA ILE A 142 -10.36 -1.73 9.70
C ILE A 142 -11.71 -1.43 9.08
N PHE A 143 -12.63 -2.39 9.09
CA PHE A 143 -13.96 -2.24 8.47
C PHE A 143 -14.78 -1.15 9.15
N GLU A 144 -14.83 -1.14 10.49
CA GLU A 144 -15.61 -0.15 11.23
C GLU A 144 -15.06 1.28 11.06
N ASN A 145 -13.75 1.49 11.20
CA ASN A 145 -13.16 2.81 10.97
C ASN A 145 -13.31 3.27 9.52
N SER A 146 -13.23 2.34 8.55
CA SER A 146 -13.45 2.64 7.13
C SER A 146 -14.89 3.05 6.87
N ARG A 147 -15.88 2.35 7.47
CA ARG A 147 -17.30 2.68 7.37
C ARG A 147 -17.57 4.09 7.90
N LEU A 148 -17.09 4.40 9.10
CA LEU A 148 -17.24 5.74 9.71
C LEU A 148 -16.61 6.83 8.84
N PHE A 149 -15.42 6.59 8.32
CA PHE A 149 -14.72 7.52 7.44
C PHE A 149 -15.48 7.77 6.13
N ILE A 150 -16.05 6.71 5.54
CA ILE A 150 -16.87 6.83 4.31
C ILE A 150 -18.13 7.63 4.59
N GLU A 151 -18.83 7.37 5.70
CA GLU A 151 -20.05 8.11 6.07
C GLU A 151 -19.76 9.60 6.28
N GLU A 152 -18.62 9.96 6.88
CA GLU A 152 -18.21 11.35 7.11
C GLU A 152 -17.92 12.11 5.79
N HIS A 153 -17.40 11.42 4.75
CA HIS A 153 -16.88 12.07 3.55
C HIS A 153 -17.73 11.83 2.28
N SER A 154 -18.82 11.05 2.36
CA SER A 154 -19.70 10.72 1.21
C SER A 154 -20.99 11.54 1.14
N GLN A 155 -21.07 12.64 1.88
CA GLN A 155 -22.27 13.52 1.90
C GLN A 155 -22.21 14.57 0.78
#